data_944426eb85519759cfabc15a96a8f028
#
_entry.id   944426eb85519759cfabc15a96a8f028
#
_cell.length_a   1.000
_cell.length_b   1.000
_cell.length_c   1.000
_cell.angle_alpha   90.00
_cell.angle_beta   90.00
_cell.angle_gamma   90.00
#
_symmetry.space_group_name_H-M   'P 1'
#
loop_
_entity.id
_entity.type
_entity.pdbx_description
1 polymer ?
#
loop_
_entity_poly.entity_id
_entity_poly.type
_entity_poly.pdbx_seq_one_letter_code
_entity_poly.pdbx_strand_id
1 'polypeptide(L)' 'MDKVYAVWYDVRYEGKRLLGLYKDQQDAISFAKAWTKESHKDWEVDNHADYPCWHDGWDEDIYIMDELVK' A
#
# COMPACT_ATOMS: atom_id res chain seq x y z
N MET A 1 -10.25 7.68 19.38
CA MET A 1 -10.00 8.14 18.01
C MET A 1 -9.81 6.95 17.11
N ASP A 2 -10.47 6.98 16.00
CA ASP A 2 -10.41 5.88 15.07
C ASP A 2 -9.27 6.06 14.09
N LYS A 3 -8.59 4.96 13.79
CA LYS A 3 -7.60 4.93 12.73
C LYS A 3 -8.17 4.22 11.53
N VAL A 4 -7.79 4.67 10.34
CA VAL A 4 -8.00 3.92 9.11
C VAL A 4 -6.64 3.68 8.47
N TYR A 5 -6.58 2.65 7.65
CA TYR A 5 -5.36 2.28 6.93
C TYR A 5 -5.59 2.53 5.45
N ALA A 6 -4.83 3.48 4.92
CA ALA A 6 -4.94 3.88 3.53
C ALA A 6 -3.93 3.11 2.69
N VAL A 7 -4.40 2.47 1.63
CA VAL A 7 -3.53 1.79 0.66
C VAL A 7 -3.26 2.75 -0.48
N TRP A 8 -2.00 3.13 -0.61
CA TRP A 8 -1.55 4.07 -1.63
C TRP A 8 -0.76 3.36 -2.72
N TYR A 9 -1.02 3.76 -3.96
CA TYR A 9 -0.25 3.34 -5.12
C TYR A 9 0.47 4.57 -5.65
N ASP A 10 1.79 4.57 -5.56
CA ASP A 10 2.63 5.71 -5.90
C ASP A 10 3.43 5.39 -7.16
N VAL A 11 3.26 6.21 -8.18
CA VAL A 11 4.02 6.11 -9.43
C VAL A 11 4.93 7.33 -9.50
N ARG A 12 6.21 7.10 -9.65
CA ARG A 12 7.28 8.08 -9.49
C ARG A 12 7.04 9.41 -10.20
N TYR A 13 6.54 9.38 -11.42
CA TYR A 13 6.34 10.59 -12.22
C TYR A 13 4.89 10.99 -12.37
N GLU A 14 3.97 10.22 -11.84
CA GLU A 14 2.54 10.47 -11.99
C GLU A 14 1.84 10.82 -10.68
N GLY A 15 2.55 10.66 -9.55
CA GLY A 15 1.97 10.91 -8.25
C GLY A 15 1.35 9.67 -7.65
N LYS A 16 0.56 9.83 -6.60
CA LYS A 16 -0.01 8.71 -5.87
C LYS A 16 -1.53 8.69 -6.00
N ARG A 17 -2.07 7.47 -5.89
CA ARG A 17 -3.52 7.23 -5.95
C ARG A 17 -3.94 6.43 -4.74
N LEU A 18 -5.06 6.80 -4.15
CA LEU A 18 -5.65 6.03 -3.06
C LEU A 18 -6.40 4.83 -3.65
N LEU A 19 -6.00 3.63 -3.24
CA LEU A 19 -6.65 2.40 -3.70
C LEU A 19 -7.77 1.95 -2.77
N GLY A 20 -7.66 2.23 -1.48
CA GLY A 20 -8.70 1.84 -0.55
C GLY A 20 -8.44 2.30 0.87
N LEU A 21 -9.48 2.30 1.69
CA LEU A 21 -9.41 2.62 3.10
C LEU A 21 -9.99 1.45 3.89
N TYR A 22 -9.30 1.05 4.96
CA TYR A 22 -9.69 -0.09 5.77
C TYR A 22 -9.57 0.25 7.24
N LYS A 23 -10.46 -0.32 8.04
CA LYS A 23 -10.40 -0.13 9.50
C LYS A 23 -9.33 -1.00 10.14
N ASP A 24 -9.04 -2.16 9.54
CA ASP A 24 -8.04 -3.09 10.02
C ASP A 24 -6.83 -3.13 9.11
N GLN A 25 -5.64 -3.09 9.71
CA GLN A 25 -4.40 -3.18 8.95
C GLN A 25 -4.31 -4.50 8.18
N GLN A 26 -4.80 -5.60 8.76
CA GLN A 26 -4.76 -6.89 8.09
C GLN A 26 -5.60 -6.92 6.81
N ASP A 27 -6.74 -6.24 6.83
CA ASP A 27 -7.58 -6.13 5.63
C ASP A 27 -6.87 -5.32 4.54
N ALA A 28 -6.20 -4.23 4.92
CA ALA A 28 -5.42 -3.43 4.00
C ALA A 28 -4.28 -4.25 3.40
N ILE A 29 -3.58 -5.02 4.23
CA ILE A 29 -2.48 -5.89 3.77
C ILE A 29 -3.01 -6.94 2.80
N SER A 30 -4.14 -7.57 3.12
CA SER A 30 -4.75 -8.58 2.25
C SER A 30 -5.11 -8.01 0.89
N PHE A 31 -5.67 -6.79 0.88
CA PHE A 31 -5.99 -6.10 -0.37
C PHE A 31 -4.72 -5.84 -1.19
N ALA A 32 -3.68 -5.29 -0.54
CA ALA A 32 -2.43 -4.96 -1.23
C ALA A 32 -1.76 -6.21 -1.80
N LYS A 33 -1.76 -7.31 -1.05
CA LYS A 33 -1.21 -8.58 -1.54
C LYS A 33 -1.95 -9.09 -2.76
N ALA A 34 -3.28 -9.04 -2.74
CA ALA A 34 -4.09 -9.48 -3.87
C ALA A 34 -3.85 -8.58 -5.08
N TRP A 35 -3.77 -7.27 -4.84
CA TRP A 35 -3.55 -6.31 -5.92
C TRP A 35 -2.20 -6.52 -6.58
N THR A 36 -1.13 -6.71 -5.79
CA THR A 36 0.20 -6.95 -6.34
C THR A 36 0.27 -8.26 -7.10
N LYS A 37 -0.42 -9.28 -6.61
CA LYS A 37 -0.47 -10.57 -7.27
C LYS A 37 -1.16 -10.49 -8.63
N GLU A 38 -2.22 -9.72 -8.73
CA GLU A 38 -2.99 -9.59 -9.97
C GLU A 38 -2.32 -8.68 -11.00
N SER A 39 -1.35 -7.88 -10.57
CA SER A 39 -0.68 -6.92 -11.47
C SER A 39 0.29 -7.57 -12.43
N HIS A 40 0.62 -8.84 -12.23
CA HIS A 40 1.56 -9.60 -13.06
C HIS A 40 2.99 -9.04 -13.05
N LYS A 41 3.34 -8.30 -12.01
CA LYS A 41 4.69 -7.77 -11.79
C LYS A 41 5.33 -8.47 -10.61
N ASP A 42 6.65 -8.43 -10.56
CA ASP A 42 7.42 -8.98 -9.43
C ASP A 42 7.54 -7.92 -8.34
N TRP A 43 6.66 -7.99 -7.37
CA TRP A 43 6.67 -7.08 -6.23
C TRP A 43 7.50 -7.66 -5.09
N GLU A 44 8.30 -6.81 -4.45
CA GLU A 44 9.10 -7.20 -3.31
C GLU A 44 8.62 -6.44 -2.07
N VAL A 45 8.57 -7.15 -0.94
CA VAL A 45 8.23 -6.54 0.33
C VAL A 45 9.43 -5.76 0.86
N ASP A 46 9.20 -4.52 1.27
CA ASP A 46 10.23 -3.72 1.92
C ASP A 46 10.28 -4.05 3.40
N ASN A 47 11.29 -4.77 3.81
CA ASN A 47 11.47 -5.19 5.20
C ASN A 47 12.10 -4.10 6.08
N HIS A 48 12.52 -2.99 5.49
CA HIS A 48 13.15 -1.89 6.22
C HIS A 48 12.18 -0.73 6.52
N ALA A 49 11.00 -0.74 5.90
CA ALA A 49 10.02 0.30 6.14
C ALA A 49 9.28 0.06 7.45
N ASP A 50 8.89 1.15 8.12
CA ASP A 50 8.12 1.09 9.37
C ASP A 50 6.63 0.76 9.12
N TYR A 51 6.24 0.63 7.89
CA TYR A 51 4.87 0.34 7.46
C TYR A 51 4.91 -0.68 6.33
N PRO A 52 3.80 -1.41 6.10
CA PRO A 52 3.75 -2.37 4.98
C PRO A 52 3.97 -1.65 3.65
N CYS A 53 4.94 -2.11 2.89
CA CYS A 53 5.33 -1.48 1.64
C CYS A 53 5.84 -2.53 0.67
N TRP A 54 5.47 -2.37 -0.60
CA TRP A 54 5.89 -3.26 -1.69
C TRP A 54 6.44 -2.41 -2.81
N HIS A 55 7.53 -2.86 -3.43
CA HIS A 55 8.17 -2.19 -4.56
C HIS A 55 8.20 -3.12 -5.77
N ASP A 56 7.97 -2.57 -6.95
CA ASP A 56 8.08 -3.35 -8.18
C ASP A 56 9.50 -3.39 -8.75
N GLY A 57 10.42 -2.71 -8.08
CA GLY A 57 11.81 -2.64 -8.50
C GLY A 57 12.11 -1.54 -9.50
N TRP A 58 11.10 -0.77 -9.90
CA TRP A 58 11.26 0.33 -10.85
C TRP A 58 10.81 1.66 -10.23
N ASP A 59 9.63 2.13 -10.60
CA ASP A 59 9.12 3.41 -10.20
C ASP A 59 7.76 3.34 -9.50
N GLU A 60 7.25 2.15 -9.25
CA GLU A 60 5.96 1.97 -8.62
C GLU A 60 6.09 1.38 -7.23
N ASP A 61 5.34 1.92 -6.29
CA ASP A 61 5.30 1.46 -4.91
C ASP A 61 3.85 1.33 -4.45
N ILE A 62 3.61 0.36 -3.58
CA ILE A 62 2.34 0.27 -2.85
C ILE A 62 2.67 0.26 -1.38
N TYR A 63 1.99 1.09 -0.61
CA TYR A 63 2.24 1.16 0.83
C TYR A 63 0.94 1.45 1.58
N ILE A 64 0.97 1.08 2.85
CA ILE A 64 -0.17 1.24 3.75
C ILE A 64 0.24 2.20 4.86
N MET A 65 -0.48 3.32 4.95
CA MET A 65 -0.24 4.32 5.97
C MET A 65 -1.47 4.43 6.87
N ASP A 66 -1.23 4.51 8.17
CA ASP A 66 -2.31 4.75 9.11
C ASP A 66 -2.65 6.24 9.14
N GLU A 67 -3.93 6.55 9.15
CA GLU A 67 -4.42 7.92 9.23
C GLU A 67 -5.49 8.01 10.30
N LEU A 68 -5.50 9.14 10.99
CA LEU A 68 -6.50 9.40 12.01
C LEU A 68 -7.74 9.99 11.37
N VAL A 69 -8.90 9.45 11.75
CA VAL A 69 -10.20 9.98 11.33
C VAL A 69 -10.62 11.01 12.36
N LYS A 70 -10.91 12.19 11.89
CA LYS A 70 -11.40 13.27 12.75
C LYS A 70 -12.91 13.23 12.90
#